data_d26b9fb2c4af2ac0088b1bddf574d97b
#
_entry.id   d26b9fb2c4af2ac0088b1bddf574d97b
#
_cell.length_a   1.000
_cell.length_b   1.000
_cell.length_c   1.000
_cell.angle_alpha   90.00
_cell.angle_beta   90.00
_cell.angle_gamma   90.00
#
_symmetry.space_group_name_H-M   'P 1'
#
loop_
_entity.id
_entity.type
_entity.pdbx_description
1 polymer ?
#
loop_
_entity_poly.entity_id
_entity_poly.type
_entity_poly.pdbx_seq_one_letter_code
_entity_poly.pdbx_strand_id
1 'polypeptide(L)'
;MSSYNSWEEVFPDSTSLALPELQKRFISAVYDHVVLELIQFNKNNTKPTLPTLSQNTLLAKLYFNASPTSLSQTEMQSLWMLLRQDEYFLMQLLKDFKHMPKIYGTCGKFYALEKVQMLIDFVGVGLFSAAVTWRVRVRLALELMDFIQELDSKKSYGFTWQHCDIQASNFGVNNAGRIKAIDVDLVYSGEKIIELLGQQLGNCSSDKDCEFFDCASLCDIKRQKCTSVRISNNLQVICRDLFKSKWYEGGLLASIPSQSEEKINKILDECAAQTKIPWTKQKFHRIFKTLKRYLLDEQNRL
;
A
#
# COMPACT_ATOMS: atom_id res chain seq x y z
N MET A 1 7.68 6.46 12.35
CA MET A 1 9.13 6.15 12.31
C MET A 1 9.37 5.02 13.28
N SER A 2 9.57 3.81 12.78
CA SER A 2 9.88 2.65 13.60
C SER A 2 11.30 2.78 14.10
N SER A 3 11.48 2.74 15.41
CA SER A 3 12.80 2.65 16.06
C SER A 3 13.34 1.23 15.90
N TYR A 4 13.76 0.87 14.69
CA TYR A 4 14.38 -0.42 14.47
C TYR A 4 15.83 -0.37 14.92
N ASN A 5 16.15 -1.25 15.84
CA ASN A 5 17.47 -1.42 16.36
C ASN A 5 18.42 -1.95 15.26
N SER A 6 19.65 -1.52 15.26
CA SER A 6 20.70 -2.03 14.37
C SER A 6 20.87 -3.55 14.56
N TRP A 7 21.61 -4.20 13.64
CA TRP A 7 21.94 -5.63 13.81
C TRP A 7 22.62 -5.88 15.16
N GLU A 8 23.55 -5.01 15.55
CA GLU A 8 24.34 -5.09 16.78
C GLU A 8 23.47 -4.93 18.03
N GLU A 9 22.41 -4.11 17.96
CA GLU A 9 21.47 -3.94 19.07
C GLU A 9 20.54 -5.15 19.26
N VAL A 10 20.13 -5.79 18.16
CA VAL A 10 19.24 -6.96 18.22
C VAL A 10 20.01 -8.26 18.48
N PHE A 11 21.24 -8.35 17.96
CA PHE A 11 22.10 -9.54 18.03
C PHE A 11 23.49 -9.19 18.58
N PRO A 12 23.59 -8.69 19.82
CA PRO A 12 24.89 -8.23 20.39
C PRO A 12 25.91 -9.35 20.47
N ASP A 13 25.48 -10.59 20.68
CA ASP A 13 26.32 -11.77 20.81
C ASP A 13 26.53 -12.54 19.49
N SER A 14 26.20 -11.92 18.34
CA SER A 14 26.19 -12.62 17.04
C SER A 14 27.55 -13.22 16.64
N THR A 15 28.65 -12.67 17.13
CA THR A 15 30.01 -13.16 16.85
C THR A 15 30.42 -14.36 17.71
N SER A 16 29.75 -14.56 18.85
CA SER A 16 30.06 -15.63 19.83
C SER A 16 29.09 -16.80 19.76
N LEU A 17 27.93 -16.62 19.12
CA LEU A 17 26.89 -17.66 18.99
C LEU A 17 27.24 -18.69 17.91
N ALA A 18 26.92 -19.94 18.18
CA ALA A 18 26.91 -20.96 17.13
C ALA A 18 25.86 -20.65 16.07
N LEU A 19 26.18 -20.87 14.78
CA LEU A 19 25.34 -20.52 13.66
C LEU A 19 23.88 -21.02 13.78
N PRO A 20 23.58 -22.26 14.22
CA PRO A 20 22.20 -22.70 14.36
C PRO A 20 21.39 -21.93 15.41
N GLU A 21 22.04 -21.51 16.49
CA GLU A 21 21.38 -20.70 17.54
C GLU A 21 21.13 -19.27 17.04
N LEU A 22 22.09 -18.69 16.33
CA LEU A 22 21.91 -17.38 15.71
C LEU A 22 20.77 -17.39 14.67
N GLN A 23 20.68 -18.42 13.84
CA GLN A 23 19.58 -18.61 12.88
C GLN A 23 18.22 -18.67 13.59
N LYS A 24 18.11 -19.42 14.68
CA LYS A 24 16.88 -19.51 15.45
C LYS A 24 16.44 -18.16 16.02
N ARG A 25 17.38 -17.40 16.61
CA ARG A 25 17.11 -16.05 17.13
C ARG A 25 16.72 -15.09 16.01
N PHE A 26 17.41 -15.17 14.87
CA PHE A 26 17.09 -14.37 13.69
C PHE A 26 15.68 -14.61 13.18
N ILE A 27 15.27 -15.88 13.05
CA ILE A 27 13.91 -16.25 12.63
C ILE A 27 12.85 -15.64 13.57
N SER A 28 13.10 -15.72 14.90
CA SER A 28 12.20 -15.12 15.89
C SER A 28 12.13 -13.60 15.75
N ALA A 29 13.28 -12.93 15.60
CA ALA A 29 13.35 -11.48 15.46
C ALA A 29 12.63 -10.99 14.19
N VAL A 30 12.81 -11.67 13.06
CA VAL A 30 12.08 -11.36 11.82
C VAL A 30 10.58 -11.54 11.99
N TYR A 31 10.16 -12.60 12.64
CA TYR A 31 8.74 -12.82 12.92
C TYR A 31 8.15 -11.72 13.80
N ASP A 32 8.82 -11.37 14.89
CA ASP A 32 8.39 -10.31 15.80
C ASP A 32 8.33 -8.95 15.07
N HIS A 33 9.30 -8.65 14.17
CA HIS A 33 9.29 -7.47 13.33
C HIS A 33 8.04 -7.43 12.43
N VAL A 34 7.76 -8.50 11.70
CA VAL A 34 6.60 -8.57 10.80
C VAL A 34 5.28 -8.42 11.57
N VAL A 35 5.19 -9.05 12.74
CA VAL A 35 4.00 -8.94 13.60
C VAL A 35 3.78 -7.50 14.05
N LEU A 36 4.84 -6.79 14.45
CA LEU A 36 4.79 -5.39 14.84
C LEU A 36 4.31 -4.47 13.71
N GLU A 37 4.73 -4.75 12.48
CA GLU A 37 4.33 -3.93 11.31
C GLU A 37 2.90 -4.21 10.85
N LEU A 38 2.38 -5.41 11.10
CA LEU A 38 1.08 -5.81 10.57
C LEU A 38 -0.08 -5.68 11.55
N ILE A 39 0.18 -5.77 12.85
CA ILE A 39 -0.86 -5.98 13.85
C ILE A 39 -0.72 -4.99 15.00
N GLN A 40 -1.85 -4.48 15.45
CA GLN A 40 -1.94 -3.69 16.66
C GLN A 40 -1.58 -4.52 17.89
N PHE A 41 -0.73 -4.00 18.79
CA PHE A 41 -0.54 -4.58 20.12
C PHE A 41 -1.84 -4.49 20.92
N ASN A 42 -2.37 -5.64 21.32
CA ASN A 42 -3.50 -5.66 22.22
C ASN A 42 -3.04 -5.16 23.61
N LYS A 43 -3.83 -4.26 24.24
CA LYS A 43 -3.55 -3.67 25.56
C LYS A 43 -3.33 -4.72 26.68
N ASN A 44 -3.65 -5.99 26.43
CA ASN A 44 -3.55 -7.09 27.40
C ASN A 44 -2.21 -7.83 27.38
N ASN A 45 -1.14 -7.26 26.79
CA ASN A 45 0.22 -7.86 26.75
C ASN A 45 0.32 -9.30 26.17
N THR A 46 -0.67 -9.79 25.47
CA THR A 46 -0.53 -11.05 24.72
C THR A 46 0.15 -10.73 23.40
N LYS A 47 1.28 -11.39 23.10
CA LYS A 47 1.93 -11.26 21.78
C LYS A 47 0.91 -11.61 20.70
N PRO A 48 0.60 -10.68 19.78
CA PRO A 48 -0.27 -11.00 18.65
C PRO A 48 0.43 -12.09 17.80
N THR A 49 -0.35 -13.02 17.28
CA THR A 49 0.15 -14.05 16.37
C THR A 49 -0.49 -13.85 15.00
N LEU A 50 0.30 -13.99 13.95
CA LEU A 50 -0.25 -14.04 12.59
C LEU A 50 -1.07 -15.32 12.43
N PRO A 51 -2.37 -15.23 12.11
CA PRO A 51 -3.28 -16.39 12.20
C PRO A 51 -2.94 -17.56 11.26
N THR A 52 -2.05 -17.36 10.27
CA THR A 52 -1.93 -18.28 9.13
C THR A 52 -0.51 -18.68 8.72
N LEU A 53 0.54 -18.20 9.38
CA LEU A 53 1.91 -18.47 8.95
C LEU A 53 2.84 -18.89 10.09
N SER A 54 3.53 -20.03 9.89
CA SER A 54 4.67 -20.37 10.74
C SER A 54 5.84 -19.41 10.49
N GLN A 55 6.71 -19.24 11.48
CA GLN A 55 7.91 -18.40 11.38
C GLN A 55 8.77 -18.75 10.16
N ASN A 56 8.97 -20.04 9.90
CA ASN A 56 9.76 -20.52 8.76
C ASN A 56 9.11 -20.21 7.41
N THR A 57 7.78 -20.36 7.31
CA THR A 57 7.04 -20.03 6.08
C THR A 57 7.10 -18.55 5.77
N LEU A 58 7.00 -17.70 6.81
CA LEU A 58 7.11 -16.26 6.65
C LEU A 58 8.49 -15.85 6.15
N LEU A 59 9.56 -16.37 6.76
CA LEU A 59 10.92 -16.05 6.34
C LEU A 59 11.22 -16.54 4.92
N ALA A 60 10.79 -17.75 4.56
CA ALA A 60 10.91 -18.27 3.19
C ALA A 60 10.17 -17.38 2.17
N LYS A 61 9.07 -16.75 2.58
CA LYS A 61 8.35 -15.80 1.74
C LYS A 61 9.08 -14.47 1.58
N LEU A 62 9.76 -13.99 2.61
CA LEU A 62 10.49 -12.72 2.61
C LEU A 62 11.86 -12.80 1.93
N TYR A 63 12.44 -14.00 1.81
CA TYR A 63 13.76 -14.20 1.22
C TYR A 63 13.73 -15.29 0.15
N PHE A 64 13.71 -14.94 -1.11
CA PHE A 64 13.88 -15.75 -2.35
C PHE A 64 13.86 -17.27 -2.21
N ASN A 65 12.92 -17.85 -1.47
CA ASN A 65 12.75 -19.31 -1.25
C ASN A 65 13.95 -20.04 -0.60
N ALA A 66 14.90 -19.34 0.01
CA ALA A 66 15.95 -19.99 0.77
C ALA A 66 15.38 -20.63 2.06
N SER A 67 15.93 -21.78 2.42
CA SER A 67 15.62 -22.37 3.72
C SER A 67 16.17 -21.46 4.84
N PRO A 68 15.38 -21.13 5.87
CA PRO A 68 15.86 -20.33 6.99
C PRO A 68 17.12 -20.89 7.67
N THR A 69 17.28 -22.22 7.62
CA THR A 69 18.41 -22.94 8.23
C THR A 69 19.65 -22.99 7.35
N SER A 70 19.60 -22.43 6.12
CA SER A 70 20.75 -22.38 5.21
C SER A 70 21.44 -21.01 5.17
N LEU A 71 20.90 -20.00 5.88
CA LEU A 71 21.45 -18.65 5.85
C LEU A 71 22.75 -18.53 6.63
N SER A 72 23.78 -18.00 6.00
CA SER A 72 25.01 -17.54 6.68
C SER A 72 24.73 -16.28 7.51
N GLN A 73 25.63 -15.95 8.43
CA GLN A 73 25.51 -14.71 9.21
C GLN A 73 25.46 -13.46 8.32
N THR A 74 26.26 -13.39 7.27
CA THR A 74 26.29 -12.25 6.34
C THR A 74 24.97 -12.11 5.57
N GLU A 75 24.36 -13.22 5.18
CA GLU A 75 23.03 -13.22 4.53
C GLU A 75 21.94 -12.76 5.48
N MET A 76 21.98 -13.21 6.75
CA MET A 76 21.04 -12.73 7.79
C MET A 76 21.20 -11.23 8.05
N GLN A 77 22.44 -10.71 8.11
CA GLN A 77 22.67 -9.26 8.24
C GLN A 77 22.14 -8.48 7.04
N SER A 78 22.39 -8.97 5.82
CA SER A 78 21.88 -8.34 4.59
C SER A 78 20.37 -8.33 4.55
N LEU A 79 19.73 -9.45 4.89
CA LEU A 79 18.27 -9.54 4.94
C LEU A 79 17.68 -8.63 6.03
N TRP A 80 18.31 -8.55 7.21
CA TRP A 80 17.86 -7.64 8.26
C TRP A 80 17.87 -6.18 7.81
N MET A 81 18.94 -5.74 7.13
CA MET A 81 19.02 -4.40 6.56
C MET A 81 17.96 -4.12 5.50
N LEU A 82 17.62 -5.11 4.68
CA LEU A 82 16.56 -5.01 3.67
C LEU A 82 15.18 -4.93 4.31
N LEU A 83 14.87 -5.78 5.30
CA LEU A 83 13.57 -5.80 5.99
C LEU A 83 13.28 -4.52 6.77
N ARG A 84 14.29 -3.74 7.11
CA ARG A 84 14.15 -2.41 7.73
C ARG A 84 13.82 -1.30 6.73
N GLN A 85 13.80 -1.59 5.45
CA GLN A 85 13.33 -0.68 4.40
C GLN A 85 11.86 -1.00 4.13
N ASP A 86 10.98 -0.10 4.52
CA ASP A 86 9.51 -0.31 4.47
C ASP A 86 9.06 -0.73 3.07
N GLU A 87 9.59 -0.10 2.02
CA GLU A 87 9.30 -0.49 0.64
C GLU A 87 9.68 -1.94 0.32
N TYR A 88 10.94 -2.34 0.60
CA TYR A 88 11.40 -3.71 0.33
C TYR A 88 10.55 -4.72 1.10
N PHE A 89 10.33 -4.45 2.38
CA PHE A 89 9.53 -5.29 3.26
C PHE A 89 8.12 -5.50 2.70
N LEU A 90 7.42 -4.42 2.37
CA LEU A 90 6.06 -4.47 1.84
C LEU A 90 5.99 -5.08 0.45
N MET A 91 6.93 -4.77 -0.45
CA MET A 91 7.01 -5.40 -1.76
C MET A 91 7.20 -6.92 -1.66
N GLN A 92 8.04 -7.40 -0.75
CA GLN A 92 8.22 -8.84 -0.51
C GLN A 92 6.99 -9.47 0.14
N LEU A 93 6.39 -8.79 1.09
CA LEU A 93 5.21 -9.26 1.79
C LEU A 93 4.01 -9.41 0.83
N LEU A 94 3.84 -8.45 -0.07
CA LEU A 94 2.75 -8.36 -1.04
C LEU A 94 3.15 -8.84 -2.46
N LYS A 95 4.26 -9.57 -2.60
CA LYS A 95 4.78 -9.99 -3.92
C LYS A 95 3.82 -10.81 -4.77
N ASP A 96 2.80 -11.42 -4.14
CA ASP A 96 1.76 -12.18 -4.84
C ASP A 96 0.69 -11.25 -5.47
N PHE A 97 0.69 -9.95 -5.15
CA PHE A 97 -0.17 -8.98 -5.81
C PHE A 97 0.40 -8.66 -7.20
N LYS A 98 -0.44 -8.71 -8.22
CA LYS A 98 -0.02 -8.43 -9.61
C LYS A 98 0.46 -7.00 -9.82
N HIS A 99 0.04 -6.06 -8.93
CA HIS A 99 0.40 -4.66 -8.98
C HIS A 99 1.65 -4.30 -8.14
N MET A 100 2.28 -5.26 -7.46
CA MET A 100 3.61 -5.05 -6.88
C MET A 100 4.68 -5.24 -7.96
N PRO A 101 5.73 -4.39 -7.99
CA PRO A 101 6.87 -4.58 -8.88
C PRO A 101 7.64 -5.85 -8.48
N LYS A 102 8.22 -6.53 -9.46
CA LYS A 102 9.07 -7.70 -9.19
C LYS A 102 10.42 -7.23 -8.65
N ILE A 103 10.88 -7.87 -7.58
CA ILE A 103 12.26 -7.77 -7.13
C ILE A 103 13.05 -8.86 -7.85
N TYR A 104 14.07 -8.48 -8.64
CA TYR A 104 14.87 -9.41 -9.42
C TYR A 104 16.06 -9.98 -8.63
N GLY A 105 16.54 -9.27 -7.64
CA GLY A 105 17.65 -9.70 -6.81
C GLY A 105 18.03 -8.68 -5.76
N THR A 106 18.91 -9.09 -4.85
CA THR A 106 19.43 -8.25 -3.77
C THR A 106 20.94 -8.35 -3.69
N CYS A 107 21.59 -7.29 -3.20
CA CYS A 107 23.03 -7.24 -2.90
C CYS A 107 23.25 -6.37 -1.67
N GLY A 108 23.54 -6.96 -0.51
CA GLY A 108 23.60 -6.27 0.76
C GLY A 108 22.26 -5.59 1.07
N LYS A 109 22.29 -4.26 1.22
CA LYS A 109 21.10 -3.43 1.47
C LYS A 109 20.39 -2.94 0.19
N PHE A 110 20.88 -3.29 -0.99
CA PHE A 110 20.31 -2.86 -2.28
C PHE A 110 19.47 -3.98 -2.88
N TYR A 111 18.48 -3.60 -3.68
CA TYR A 111 17.64 -4.52 -4.44
C TYR A 111 17.33 -3.95 -5.83
N ALA A 112 17.12 -4.83 -6.79
CA ALA A 112 16.81 -4.48 -8.17
C ALA A 112 15.32 -4.73 -8.43
N LEU A 113 14.63 -3.68 -8.91
CA LEU A 113 13.20 -3.72 -9.20
C LEU A 113 12.90 -3.84 -10.70
N GLU A 114 11.69 -4.28 -10.99
CA GLU A 114 11.07 -4.20 -12.30
C GLU A 114 11.09 -2.77 -12.82
N LYS A 115 11.59 -2.57 -14.06
CA LYS A 115 11.59 -1.26 -14.70
C LYS A 115 10.18 -0.87 -15.09
N VAL A 116 9.79 0.35 -14.74
CA VAL A 116 8.50 0.95 -15.10
C VAL A 116 8.69 2.37 -15.63
N GLN A 117 7.73 2.86 -16.40
CA GLN A 117 7.58 4.27 -16.72
C GLN A 117 6.63 4.91 -15.70
N MET A 118 6.96 6.08 -15.17
CA MET A 118 6.16 6.73 -14.14
C MET A 118 4.74 7.04 -14.64
N LEU A 119 3.73 6.81 -13.80
CA LEU A 119 2.34 7.09 -14.17
C LEU A 119 2.11 8.59 -14.41
N ILE A 120 2.85 9.45 -13.74
CA ILE A 120 2.79 10.90 -13.92
C ILE A 120 3.05 11.31 -15.38
N ASP A 121 3.87 10.55 -16.12
CA ASP A 121 4.13 10.79 -17.53
C ASP A 121 2.90 10.56 -18.43
N PHE A 122 1.92 9.77 -17.94
CA PHE A 122 0.67 9.47 -18.63
C PHE A 122 -0.49 10.40 -18.24
N VAL A 123 -0.44 10.97 -17.04
CA VAL A 123 -1.45 11.95 -16.58
C VAL A 123 -1.02 13.38 -16.81
N GLY A 124 0.17 13.58 -17.28
CA GLY A 124 1.06 14.72 -17.43
C GLY A 124 0.47 16.11 -17.53
N VAL A 125 1.30 17.06 -17.14
CA VAL A 125 1.13 18.50 -17.35
C VAL A 125 1.75 18.87 -18.70
N GLY A 126 1.00 19.53 -19.60
CA GLY A 126 1.50 20.11 -20.85
C GLY A 126 1.44 19.19 -22.08
N LEU A 127 2.32 19.43 -23.05
CA LEU A 127 2.33 18.83 -24.40
C LEU A 127 2.30 17.29 -24.45
N PHE A 128 2.73 16.61 -23.37
CA PHE A 128 2.75 15.14 -23.30
C PHE A 128 1.39 14.53 -22.89
N SER A 129 0.52 15.28 -22.22
CA SER A 129 -0.80 14.77 -21.81
C SER A 129 -1.74 14.56 -23.01
N ALA A 130 -1.60 15.34 -24.05
CA ALA A 130 -2.39 15.23 -25.28
C ALA A 130 -2.05 13.97 -26.11
N ALA A 131 -0.85 13.39 -25.92
CA ALA A 131 -0.41 12.19 -26.65
C ALA A 131 -1.02 10.89 -26.12
N VAL A 132 -1.55 10.88 -24.89
CA VAL A 132 -2.13 9.66 -24.28
C VAL A 132 -3.60 9.54 -24.67
N THR A 133 -3.90 8.57 -25.51
CA THR A 133 -5.27 8.35 -26.01
C THR A 133 -6.25 7.95 -24.89
N TRP A 134 -7.53 8.24 -25.08
CA TRP A 134 -8.60 7.85 -24.17
C TRP A 134 -8.59 6.34 -23.87
N ARG A 135 -8.33 5.51 -24.88
CA ARG A 135 -8.15 4.06 -24.72
C ARG A 135 -7.09 3.70 -23.66
N VAL A 136 -5.93 4.33 -23.71
CA VAL A 136 -4.84 4.09 -22.75
C VAL A 136 -5.26 4.55 -21.35
N ARG A 137 -5.88 5.71 -21.23
CA ARG A 137 -6.37 6.25 -19.96
C ARG A 137 -7.38 5.33 -19.29
N VAL A 138 -8.37 4.84 -20.05
CA VAL A 138 -9.37 3.87 -19.56
C VAL A 138 -8.71 2.57 -19.10
N ARG A 139 -7.74 2.05 -19.86
CA ARG A 139 -7.01 0.85 -19.46
C ARG A 139 -6.26 1.03 -18.15
N LEU A 140 -5.54 2.14 -18.00
CA LEU A 140 -4.81 2.44 -16.76
C LEU A 140 -5.76 2.65 -15.57
N ALA A 141 -6.92 3.28 -15.80
CA ALA A 141 -7.95 3.41 -14.77
C ALA A 141 -8.50 2.05 -14.32
N LEU A 142 -8.71 1.13 -15.25
CA LEU A 142 -9.14 -0.25 -14.91
C LEU A 142 -8.06 -1.01 -14.13
N GLU A 143 -6.79 -0.85 -14.47
CA GLU A 143 -5.67 -1.41 -13.70
C GLU A 143 -5.62 -0.85 -12.26
N LEU A 144 -5.86 0.47 -12.07
CA LEU A 144 -5.99 1.06 -10.74
C LEU A 144 -7.20 0.53 -9.97
N MET A 145 -8.33 0.30 -10.64
CA MET A 145 -9.50 -0.34 -10.02
C MET A 145 -9.18 -1.77 -9.57
N ASP A 146 -8.42 -2.52 -10.37
CA ASP A 146 -7.97 -3.86 -10.02
C ASP A 146 -6.99 -3.85 -8.83
N PHE A 147 -6.10 -2.87 -8.76
CA PHE A 147 -5.21 -2.65 -7.61
C PHE A 147 -6.01 -2.43 -6.31
N ILE A 148 -7.05 -1.57 -6.34
CA ILE A 148 -7.96 -1.41 -5.19
C ILE A 148 -8.58 -2.74 -4.77
N GLN A 149 -9.00 -3.55 -5.73
CA GLN A 149 -9.59 -4.86 -5.45
C GLN A 149 -8.58 -5.83 -4.83
N GLU A 150 -7.30 -5.74 -5.18
CA GLU A 150 -6.25 -6.52 -4.52
C GLU A 150 -6.05 -6.08 -3.07
N LEU A 151 -5.97 -4.76 -2.82
CA LEU A 151 -5.81 -4.22 -1.47
C LEU A 151 -6.98 -4.62 -0.55
N ASP A 152 -8.20 -4.70 -1.07
CA ASP A 152 -9.41 -5.05 -0.29
C ASP A 152 -9.67 -6.57 -0.18
N SER A 153 -8.90 -7.40 -0.88
CA SER A 153 -9.23 -8.81 -1.08
C SER A 153 -8.98 -9.74 0.11
N LYS A 154 -8.31 -9.32 1.18
CA LYS A 154 -7.84 -10.16 2.31
C LYS A 154 -7.04 -11.42 1.90
N LYS A 155 -6.59 -11.52 0.66
CA LYS A 155 -5.83 -12.68 0.18
C LYS A 155 -4.44 -12.78 0.81
N SER A 156 -3.85 -11.65 1.19
CA SER A 156 -2.55 -11.60 1.83
C SER A 156 -2.73 -11.48 3.34
N TYR A 157 -2.36 -12.52 4.06
CA TYR A 157 -2.38 -12.60 5.52
C TYR A 157 -3.74 -12.36 6.20
N GLY A 158 -4.85 -12.37 5.45
CA GLY A 158 -6.19 -12.11 5.98
C GLY A 158 -6.52 -10.62 6.19
N PHE A 159 -5.60 -9.71 5.86
CA PHE A 159 -5.77 -8.26 6.01
C PHE A 159 -6.30 -7.61 4.75
N THR A 160 -7.02 -6.50 4.91
CA THR A 160 -7.17 -5.47 3.89
C THR A 160 -5.99 -4.51 4.02
N TRP A 161 -5.62 -3.83 2.93
CA TRP A 161 -4.47 -2.93 2.89
C TRP A 161 -4.91 -1.51 2.60
N GLN A 162 -4.30 -0.56 3.27
CA GLN A 162 -4.61 0.86 3.16
C GLN A 162 -3.39 1.60 2.65
N HIS A 163 -3.49 2.23 1.49
CA HIS A 163 -2.45 3.10 0.95
C HIS A 163 -2.72 4.53 1.39
N CYS A 164 -1.76 5.14 2.08
CA CYS A 164 -1.93 6.48 2.65
C CYS A 164 -1.20 7.57 1.86
N ASP A 165 -0.59 7.26 0.72
CA ASP A 165 0.04 8.22 -0.19
C ASP A 165 -0.25 7.86 -1.64
N ILE A 166 -1.48 8.09 -2.08
CA ILE A 166 -1.93 7.78 -3.44
C ILE A 166 -1.73 8.99 -4.35
N GLN A 167 -0.60 9.01 -5.04
CA GLN A 167 -0.29 10.04 -6.04
C GLN A 167 0.34 9.43 -7.30
N ALA A 168 0.29 10.14 -8.43
CA ALA A 168 0.73 9.59 -9.71
C ALA A 168 2.23 9.23 -9.76
N SER A 169 3.06 9.88 -8.94
CA SER A 169 4.49 9.57 -8.80
C SER A 169 4.76 8.23 -8.12
N ASN A 170 3.81 7.72 -7.30
CA ASN A 170 3.96 6.49 -6.54
C ASN A 170 3.51 5.26 -7.33
N PHE A 171 3.17 5.46 -8.60
CA PHE A 171 2.81 4.39 -9.53
C PHE A 171 3.65 4.45 -10.80
N GLY A 172 3.85 3.30 -11.40
CA GLY A 172 4.50 3.15 -12.69
C GLY A 172 3.72 2.20 -13.61
N VAL A 173 4.04 2.25 -14.89
CA VAL A 173 3.48 1.38 -15.92
C VAL A 173 4.60 0.51 -16.47
N ASN A 174 4.47 -0.80 -16.39
CA ASN A 174 5.46 -1.71 -16.94
C ASN A 174 5.29 -1.92 -18.46
N ASN A 175 6.21 -2.66 -19.09
CA ASN A 175 6.18 -2.92 -20.54
C ASN A 175 4.93 -3.69 -21.00
N ALA A 176 4.23 -4.40 -20.09
CA ALA A 176 2.96 -5.06 -20.41
C ALA A 176 1.74 -4.11 -20.24
N GLY A 177 1.97 -2.83 -19.93
CA GLY A 177 0.93 -1.83 -19.71
C GLY A 177 0.16 -2.01 -18.39
N ARG A 178 0.74 -2.71 -17.42
CA ARG A 178 0.17 -2.89 -16.07
C ARG A 178 0.66 -1.82 -15.13
N ILE A 179 -0.22 -1.35 -14.28
CA ILE A 179 0.13 -0.47 -13.16
C ILE A 179 0.94 -1.25 -12.11
N LYS A 180 1.96 -0.59 -11.58
CA LYS A 180 2.78 -1.06 -10.46
C LYS A 180 2.83 0.04 -9.39
N ALA A 181 2.56 -0.31 -8.14
CA ALA A 181 2.79 0.57 -7.00
C ALA A 181 4.28 0.51 -6.66
N ILE A 182 5.00 1.62 -6.88
CA ILE A 182 6.47 1.67 -6.78
C ILE A 182 6.95 2.36 -5.51
N ASP A 183 6.08 3.10 -4.85
CA ASP A 183 6.31 3.69 -3.54
C ASP A 183 5.21 3.18 -2.59
N VAL A 184 5.57 2.25 -1.74
CA VAL A 184 4.63 1.51 -0.87
C VAL A 184 4.94 1.64 0.61
N ASP A 185 5.87 2.52 0.99
CA ASP A 185 6.29 2.73 2.37
C ASP A 185 5.15 3.20 3.30
N LEU A 186 4.10 3.81 2.72
CA LEU A 186 2.89 4.23 3.41
C LEU A 186 1.67 3.31 3.14
N VAL A 187 1.93 2.02 2.87
CA VAL A 187 0.89 0.98 2.81
C VAL A 187 0.83 0.23 4.13
N TYR A 188 -0.32 0.23 4.76
CA TYR A 188 -0.54 -0.39 6.08
C TYR A 188 -1.63 -1.45 6.03
N SER A 189 -1.54 -2.47 6.90
CA SER A 189 -2.68 -3.35 7.13
C SER A 189 -3.86 -2.58 7.73
N GLY A 190 -5.08 -3.07 7.57
CA GLY A 190 -6.26 -2.47 8.19
C GLY A 190 -6.17 -2.40 9.71
N GLU A 191 -5.45 -3.34 10.34
CA GLU A 191 -5.20 -3.34 11.78
C GLU A 191 -4.21 -2.25 12.19
N LYS A 192 -3.11 -2.12 11.43
CA LYS A 192 -2.06 -1.13 11.73
C LYS A 192 -2.55 0.31 11.56
N ILE A 193 -3.39 0.58 10.56
CA ILE A 193 -3.92 1.94 10.35
C ILE A 193 -4.83 2.39 11.50
N ILE A 194 -5.56 1.46 12.13
CA ILE A 194 -6.39 1.75 13.32
C ILE A 194 -5.50 2.25 14.48
N GLU A 195 -4.36 1.61 14.69
CA GLU A 195 -3.39 2.02 15.70
C GLU A 195 -2.79 3.39 15.37
N LEU A 196 -2.33 3.56 14.14
CA LEU A 196 -1.70 4.79 13.69
C LEU A 196 -2.63 6.00 13.85
N LEU A 197 -3.85 5.91 13.36
CA LEU A 197 -4.82 7.01 13.44
C LEU A 197 -5.28 7.29 14.88
N GLY A 198 -5.44 6.25 15.72
CA GLY A 198 -6.00 6.40 17.06
C GLY A 198 -4.97 6.70 18.17
N GLN A 199 -3.70 6.36 17.97
CA GLN A 199 -2.68 6.44 19.02
C GLN A 199 -1.50 7.35 18.68
N GLN A 200 -1.07 7.40 17.42
CA GLN A 200 0.16 8.09 17.03
C GLN A 200 -0.04 9.57 16.70
N LEU A 201 -1.23 9.99 16.26
CA LEU A 201 -1.51 11.38 15.91
C LEU A 201 -1.68 12.32 17.10
N GLY A 202 -1.72 11.78 18.32
CA GLY A 202 -1.72 12.60 19.54
C GLY A 202 -3.03 13.34 19.82
N ASN A 203 -2.91 14.52 20.47
CA ASN A 203 -4.05 15.36 20.78
C ASN A 203 -4.47 16.19 19.57
N CYS A 204 -5.79 16.39 19.41
CA CYS A 204 -6.34 17.17 18.32
C CYS A 204 -7.26 18.29 18.83
N SER A 205 -7.36 19.36 18.05
CA SER A 205 -8.29 20.46 18.20
C SER A 205 -9.25 20.59 16.99
N SER A 206 -8.90 19.95 15.89
CA SER A 206 -9.67 19.93 14.64
C SER A 206 -9.49 18.61 13.89
N ASP A 207 -10.35 18.32 12.92
CA ASP A 207 -10.20 17.14 12.05
C ASP A 207 -8.88 17.15 11.26
N LYS A 208 -8.32 18.35 10.98
CA LYS A 208 -7.07 18.52 10.26
C LYS A 208 -5.87 17.95 11.03
N ASP A 209 -5.93 17.96 12.37
CA ASP A 209 -4.88 17.40 13.21
C ASP A 209 -4.87 15.86 13.17
N CYS A 210 -5.91 15.24 12.58
CA CYS A 210 -6.08 13.81 12.44
C CYS A 210 -5.88 13.32 10.99
N GLU A 211 -5.15 14.08 10.20
CA GLU A 211 -4.72 13.71 8.85
C GLU A 211 -3.33 13.07 8.89
N PHE A 212 -3.21 11.93 8.25
CA PHE A 212 -1.95 11.25 7.98
C PHE A 212 -1.89 10.93 6.49
N PHE A 213 -1.32 11.85 5.72
CA PHE A 213 -1.37 11.81 4.26
C PHE A 213 -2.81 11.61 3.77
N ASP A 214 -3.08 10.61 2.92
CA ASP A 214 -4.43 10.28 2.43
C ASP A 214 -5.28 9.49 3.42
N CYS A 215 -4.70 9.06 4.53
CA CYS A 215 -5.44 8.40 5.60
C CYS A 215 -5.81 9.43 6.67
N ALA A 216 -7.09 9.75 6.76
CA ALA A 216 -7.59 10.71 7.73
C ALA A 216 -8.64 10.09 8.64
N SER A 217 -8.72 10.59 9.87
CA SER A 217 -9.79 10.29 10.84
C SER A 217 -10.42 11.59 11.35
N LEU A 218 -11.32 11.51 12.31
CA LEU A 218 -11.97 12.67 12.92
C LEU A 218 -11.40 12.97 14.30
N CYS A 219 -11.41 14.23 14.67
CA CYS A 219 -11.09 14.65 16.03
C CYS A 219 -12.32 14.51 16.94
N ASP A 220 -12.22 13.71 17.99
CA ASP A 220 -13.15 13.77 19.12
C ASP A 220 -12.79 15.00 19.97
N ILE A 221 -13.43 16.12 19.69
CA ILE A 221 -13.18 17.40 20.35
C ILE A 221 -13.33 17.32 21.89
N LYS A 222 -14.26 16.48 22.37
CA LYS A 222 -14.49 16.34 23.82
C LYS A 222 -13.32 15.64 24.51
N ARG A 223 -12.72 14.66 23.83
CA ARG A 223 -11.58 13.90 24.34
C ARG A 223 -10.25 14.48 23.88
N GLN A 224 -10.28 15.43 22.95
CA GLN A 224 -9.09 15.99 22.28
C GLN A 224 -8.19 14.90 21.68
N LYS A 225 -8.80 13.87 21.07
CA LYS A 225 -8.08 12.72 20.49
C LYS A 225 -8.65 12.36 19.14
N CYS A 226 -7.76 11.98 18.23
CA CYS A 226 -8.16 11.42 16.93
C CYS A 226 -8.86 10.08 17.11
N THR A 227 -9.92 9.88 16.34
CA THR A 227 -10.59 8.58 16.28
C THR A 227 -9.71 7.60 15.49
N SER A 228 -9.87 6.30 15.72
CA SER A 228 -9.14 5.25 14.99
C SER A 228 -9.80 4.84 13.69
N VAL A 229 -10.88 5.51 13.29
CA VAL A 229 -11.66 5.12 12.10
C VAL A 229 -11.27 5.99 10.91
N ARG A 230 -10.70 5.38 9.87
CA ARG A 230 -10.40 6.05 8.60
C ARG A 230 -11.68 6.49 7.90
N ILE A 231 -11.78 7.78 7.55
CA ILE A 231 -12.96 8.35 6.89
C ILE A 231 -12.91 8.30 5.36
N SER A 232 -11.70 8.25 4.77
CA SER A 232 -11.49 8.09 3.34
C SER A 232 -11.00 6.67 3.04
N ASN A 233 -11.50 6.01 2.01
CA ASN A 233 -10.98 4.72 1.56
C ASN A 233 -10.10 4.88 0.31
N ASN A 234 -9.34 3.83 -0.05
CA ASN A 234 -8.43 3.88 -1.20
C ASN A 234 -9.13 4.27 -2.52
N LEU A 235 -10.37 3.84 -2.74
CA LEU A 235 -11.14 4.19 -3.94
C LEU A 235 -11.46 5.68 -3.99
N GLN A 236 -11.88 6.27 -2.86
CA GLN A 236 -12.16 7.71 -2.80
C GLN A 236 -10.92 8.55 -3.13
N VAL A 237 -9.76 8.14 -2.59
CA VAL A 237 -8.50 8.82 -2.85
C VAL A 237 -8.11 8.70 -4.32
N ILE A 238 -8.16 7.51 -4.92
CA ILE A 238 -7.88 7.33 -6.36
C ILE A 238 -8.82 8.16 -7.22
N CYS A 239 -10.11 8.20 -6.91
CA CYS A 239 -11.06 9.03 -7.66
C CYS A 239 -10.73 10.52 -7.56
N ARG A 240 -10.33 10.99 -6.38
CA ARG A 240 -10.00 12.39 -6.11
C ARG A 240 -8.68 12.81 -6.74
N ASP A 241 -7.62 12.02 -6.56
CA ASP A 241 -6.25 12.46 -6.80
C ASP A 241 -5.65 11.91 -8.11
N LEU A 242 -6.18 10.78 -8.62
CA LEU A 242 -5.71 10.22 -9.89
C LEU A 242 -6.72 10.35 -11.02
N PHE A 243 -8.01 10.09 -10.79
CA PHE A 243 -9.00 10.12 -11.86
C PHE A 243 -9.48 11.54 -12.17
N LYS A 244 -9.73 12.37 -11.16
CA LYS A 244 -10.19 13.76 -11.27
C LYS A 244 -9.18 14.79 -10.77
N SER A 245 -7.92 14.46 -10.70
CA SER A 245 -6.91 15.28 -10.04
C SER A 245 -7.01 16.77 -10.41
N LYS A 246 -6.97 17.63 -9.39
CA LYS A 246 -6.81 19.07 -9.57
C LYS A 246 -5.35 19.45 -9.89
N TRP A 247 -4.41 18.54 -9.58
CA TRP A 247 -2.98 18.74 -9.77
C TRP A 247 -2.51 18.41 -11.19
N TYR A 248 -3.28 17.59 -11.96
CA TYR A 248 -2.91 17.06 -13.26
C TYR A 248 -4.00 17.36 -14.31
N GLU A 249 -4.35 18.62 -14.51
CA GLU A 249 -5.30 19.08 -15.57
C GLU A 249 -6.51 18.16 -15.79
N GLY A 250 -7.17 17.76 -14.69
CA GLY A 250 -8.35 16.88 -14.72
C GLY A 250 -8.05 15.40 -14.52
N GLY A 251 -6.77 15.01 -14.33
CA GLY A 251 -6.37 13.65 -13.97
C GLY A 251 -6.38 12.65 -15.13
N LEU A 252 -6.26 11.36 -14.76
CA LEU A 252 -6.19 10.26 -15.72
C LEU A 252 -7.46 10.14 -16.57
N LEU A 253 -8.62 10.48 -16.03
CA LEU A 253 -9.90 10.45 -16.76
C LEU A 253 -10.33 11.83 -17.27
N ALA A 254 -9.37 12.73 -17.50
CA ALA A 254 -9.64 13.96 -18.25
C ALA A 254 -10.02 13.65 -19.70
N SER A 255 -10.76 14.57 -20.34
CA SER A 255 -11.17 14.47 -21.75
C SER A 255 -12.04 13.24 -22.06
N ILE A 256 -13.03 12.98 -21.21
CA ILE A 256 -14.05 11.95 -21.43
C ILE A 256 -14.82 12.26 -22.72
N PRO A 257 -15.06 11.29 -23.62
CA PRO A 257 -15.89 11.51 -24.80
C PRO A 257 -17.29 11.99 -24.41
N SER A 258 -17.85 12.97 -25.15
CA SER A 258 -19.11 13.66 -24.84
C SER A 258 -20.30 12.72 -24.60
N GLN A 259 -20.34 11.60 -25.32
CA GLN A 259 -21.39 10.59 -25.17
C GLN A 259 -21.42 9.86 -23.80
N SER A 260 -20.30 9.87 -23.05
CA SER A 260 -20.13 9.19 -21.76
C SER A 260 -19.83 10.15 -20.63
N GLU A 261 -19.59 11.41 -20.95
CA GLU A 261 -19.07 12.44 -20.03
C GLU A 261 -19.97 12.62 -18.81
N GLU A 262 -21.26 12.80 -19.02
CA GLU A 262 -22.21 13.03 -17.92
C GLU A 262 -22.24 11.85 -16.93
N LYS A 263 -22.31 10.62 -17.45
CA LYS A 263 -22.39 9.40 -16.60
C LYS A 263 -21.12 9.16 -15.80
N ILE A 264 -19.97 9.31 -16.45
CA ILE A 264 -18.66 9.08 -15.82
C ILE A 264 -18.37 10.20 -14.83
N ASN A 265 -18.59 11.48 -15.19
CA ASN A 265 -18.38 12.58 -14.27
C ASN A 265 -19.27 12.46 -13.01
N LYS A 266 -20.54 12.13 -13.18
CA LYS A 266 -21.47 11.95 -12.05
C LYS A 266 -20.97 10.91 -11.05
N ILE A 267 -20.53 9.74 -11.52
CA ILE A 267 -20.02 8.68 -10.63
C ILE A 267 -18.64 9.04 -10.05
N LEU A 268 -17.80 9.76 -10.79
CA LEU A 268 -16.51 10.25 -10.29
C LEU A 268 -16.70 11.31 -9.21
N ASP A 269 -17.67 12.23 -9.37
CA ASP A 269 -18.01 13.23 -8.35
C ASP A 269 -18.48 12.55 -7.06
N GLU A 270 -19.34 11.55 -7.17
CA GLU A 270 -19.75 10.77 -6.01
C GLU A 270 -18.59 9.99 -5.38
N CYS A 271 -17.70 9.45 -6.22
CA CYS A 271 -16.53 8.69 -5.76
C CYS A 271 -15.51 9.57 -5.04
N ALA A 272 -15.20 10.74 -5.60
CA ALA A 272 -14.20 11.67 -5.07
C ALA A 272 -14.70 12.49 -3.86
N ALA A 273 -16.02 12.43 -3.57
CA ALA A 273 -16.61 13.24 -2.51
C ALA A 273 -16.01 12.89 -1.13
N GLN A 274 -15.44 13.91 -0.48
CA GLN A 274 -15.01 13.79 0.91
C GLN A 274 -16.23 13.72 1.83
N THR A 275 -16.23 12.78 2.75
CA THR A 275 -17.29 12.61 3.73
C THR A 275 -16.70 12.50 5.13
N LYS A 276 -17.37 13.07 6.14
CA LYS A 276 -17.02 12.87 7.54
C LYS A 276 -17.45 11.50 8.08
N ILE A 277 -18.25 10.78 7.33
CA ILE A 277 -18.75 9.45 7.68
C ILE A 277 -18.10 8.44 6.74
N PRO A 278 -17.43 7.39 7.26
CA PRO A 278 -16.89 6.32 6.44
C PRO A 278 -17.98 5.69 5.57
N TRP A 279 -17.61 5.29 4.36
CA TRP A 279 -18.57 4.60 3.50
C TRP A 279 -18.95 3.23 4.06
N THR A 280 -20.23 2.90 3.93
CA THR A 280 -20.67 1.52 4.13
C THR A 280 -20.11 0.62 3.04
N LYS A 281 -19.96 -0.67 3.33
CA LYS A 281 -19.55 -1.67 2.32
C LYS A 281 -20.47 -1.66 1.10
N GLN A 282 -21.77 -1.46 1.29
CA GLN A 282 -22.75 -1.37 0.20
C GLN A 282 -22.46 -0.18 -0.71
N LYS A 283 -22.21 1.02 -0.14
CA LYS A 283 -21.87 2.22 -0.91
C LYS A 283 -20.58 2.01 -1.70
N PHE A 284 -19.53 1.48 -1.06
CA PHE A 284 -18.27 1.15 -1.72
C PHE A 284 -18.49 0.23 -2.92
N HIS A 285 -19.15 -0.92 -2.72
CA HIS A 285 -19.39 -1.88 -3.80
C HIS A 285 -20.24 -1.30 -4.94
N ARG A 286 -21.26 -0.49 -4.63
CA ARG A 286 -22.09 0.16 -5.65
C ARG A 286 -21.26 1.09 -6.52
N ILE A 287 -20.50 1.99 -5.91
CA ILE A 287 -19.67 2.96 -6.65
C ILE A 287 -18.60 2.22 -7.45
N PHE A 288 -17.88 1.30 -6.83
CA PHE A 288 -16.84 0.50 -7.47
C PHE A 288 -17.37 -0.24 -8.71
N LYS A 289 -18.47 -1.00 -8.57
CA LYS A 289 -19.05 -1.75 -9.68
C LYS A 289 -19.57 -0.83 -10.78
N THR A 290 -20.20 0.29 -10.43
CA THR A 290 -20.75 1.23 -11.42
C THR A 290 -19.63 1.89 -12.22
N LEU A 291 -18.59 2.40 -11.55
CA LEU A 291 -17.44 3.01 -12.22
C LEU A 291 -16.70 1.99 -13.09
N LYS A 292 -16.41 0.80 -12.56
CA LYS A 292 -15.72 -0.27 -13.33
C LYS A 292 -16.51 -0.67 -14.57
N ARG A 293 -17.83 -0.80 -14.46
CA ARG A 293 -18.69 -1.10 -15.61
C ARG A 293 -18.62 -0.01 -16.68
N TYR A 294 -18.73 1.28 -16.30
CA TYR A 294 -18.64 2.37 -17.28
C TYR A 294 -17.26 2.39 -17.98
N LEU A 295 -16.19 2.15 -17.26
CA LEU A 295 -14.86 2.06 -17.86
C LEU A 295 -14.71 0.85 -18.80
N LEU A 296 -15.29 -0.30 -18.46
CA LEU A 296 -15.33 -1.48 -19.33
C LEU A 296 -16.18 -1.22 -20.60
N ASP A 297 -17.32 -0.55 -20.46
CA ASP A 297 -18.13 -0.16 -21.60
C ASP A 297 -17.36 0.77 -22.55
N GLU A 298 -16.57 1.71 -22.00
CA GLU A 298 -15.69 2.57 -22.79
C GLU A 298 -14.58 1.77 -23.47
N GLN A 299 -13.94 0.84 -22.76
CA GLN A 299 -12.89 -0.02 -23.33
C GLN A 299 -13.40 -0.85 -24.51
N ASN A 300 -14.62 -1.35 -24.43
CA ASN A 300 -15.24 -2.18 -25.48
C ASN A 300 -15.70 -1.37 -26.69
N ARG A 301 -15.89 -0.05 -26.57
CA ARG A 301 -16.26 0.85 -27.68
C ARG A 301 -15.06 1.31 -28.51
N LEU A 302 -13.88 1.22 -27.93
CA LEU A 302 -12.61 1.70 -28.52
C LEU A 302 -11.83 0.58 -29.21
#